data_59bffa5c2fbc7fce570c90fbd391d1ff
#
_entry.id   59bffa5c2fbc7fce570c90fbd391d1ff
#
_cell.length_a   1.000
_cell.length_b   1.000
_cell.length_c   1.000
_cell.angle_alpha   90.00
_cell.angle_beta   90.00
_cell.angle_gamma   90.00
#
_symmetry.space_group_name_H-M   'P 1'
#
loop_
_entity.id
_entity.type
_entity.pdbx_description
1 polymer ?
#
loop_
_entity_poly.entity_id
_entity_poly.type
_entity_poly.pdbx_seq_one_letter_code
_entity_poly.pdbx_strand_id
1 'polypeptide(L)'
;MPFSVTSDSKYVFFERTKRTWDEVDVCSVNTSTLEVKELIHEVDKPYRDPHARSVEVLNDGKDILFRSERTGWGHYYHYDGQGNLKNAISSGPWVSGHIAAIDTLQRTVYFYGYGDDPKINPFYYRLYKSNMDREGATLLTKEDGQHRVIFLKSKRYFIDTFSRVDMEPKILLKDNTGKVIMELAKPDLSQVYAAGWKKPENFVVKAADNVTDLYGVMWKPSNFDPEKKYPIISVVYPGPYFGFVPTNFTLDDSYCTRMAQLGFIVITVGHRGDTPMRGKAYHRYGYGNMRDYPLEDDKYAIEQLAQRHSFIDGKKVGIYGHSGGGFMAAAAICTYPDFYKAAVSCSGNHDNSIYNRGWGECYNGVREVEKVVKDSLGNETKEYEYKFRVKSNAEIAKNLKGHLMLVTGDIDKNVNPAHTYRMAQALIEAGKDFDMLVIPGAGHGYGSADEYFEKKMYRFFAKHLLGDTRADYWGDINRSK
;
A
#
# COMPACT_ATOMS: atom_id res chain seq x y z
N MET A 1 0.50 -4.01 -22.91
CA MET A 1 1.23 -2.78 -23.29
C MET A 1 2.63 -3.13 -23.75
N PRO A 2 3.19 -2.50 -24.79
CA PRO A 2 4.60 -2.67 -25.16
C PRO A 2 5.50 -2.12 -24.03
N PHE A 3 6.59 -2.80 -23.73
CA PHE A 3 7.54 -2.41 -22.68
C PHE A 3 9.01 -2.48 -23.11
N SER A 4 9.31 -3.11 -24.26
CA SER A 4 10.68 -3.18 -24.79
C SER A 4 10.68 -3.35 -26.30
N VAL A 5 11.76 -2.89 -26.94
CA VAL A 5 12.01 -3.00 -28.38
C VAL A 5 13.50 -3.35 -28.58
N THR A 6 13.81 -4.24 -29.52
CA THR A 6 15.22 -4.53 -29.88
C THR A 6 15.88 -3.33 -30.55
N SER A 7 17.22 -3.23 -30.45
CA SER A 7 18.00 -2.10 -31.00
C SER A 7 17.84 -1.96 -32.50
N ASP A 8 17.62 -3.06 -33.23
CA ASP A 8 17.34 -3.09 -34.67
C ASP A 8 15.86 -2.89 -35.01
N SER A 9 15.01 -2.66 -34.01
CA SER A 9 13.55 -2.49 -34.11
C SER A 9 12.81 -3.67 -34.72
N LYS A 10 13.42 -4.85 -34.81
CA LYS A 10 12.78 -6.04 -35.39
C LYS A 10 11.74 -6.69 -34.49
N TYR A 11 11.90 -6.59 -33.19
CA TYR A 11 10.98 -7.19 -32.23
C TYR A 11 10.50 -6.17 -31.20
N VAL A 12 9.20 -6.18 -30.97
CA VAL A 12 8.55 -5.43 -29.87
C VAL A 12 8.02 -6.46 -28.87
N PHE A 13 8.32 -6.25 -27.58
CA PHE A 13 7.85 -7.08 -26.48
C PHE A 13 6.67 -6.42 -25.77
N PHE A 14 5.65 -7.21 -25.46
CA PHE A 14 4.46 -6.73 -24.78
C PHE A 14 3.84 -7.80 -23.88
N GLU A 15 3.08 -7.36 -22.86
CA GLU A 15 2.24 -8.24 -22.07
C GLU A 15 0.79 -8.21 -22.54
N ARG A 16 0.17 -9.37 -22.53
CA ARG A 16 -1.24 -9.61 -22.75
C ARG A 16 -1.82 -10.22 -21.49
N THR A 17 -2.80 -9.56 -20.86
CA THR A 17 -3.42 -10.02 -19.61
C THR A 17 -4.89 -10.34 -19.89
N LYS A 18 -5.36 -11.50 -19.43
CA LYS A 18 -6.76 -11.88 -19.48
C LYS A 18 -7.57 -10.93 -18.58
N ARG A 19 -8.81 -10.64 -18.95
CA ARG A 19 -9.68 -9.75 -18.18
C ARG A 19 -9.96 -10.23 -16.77
N THR A 20 -9.89 -11.55 -16.54
CA THR A 20 -10.01 -12.17 -15.20
C THR A 20 -8.77 -11.95 -14.32
N TRP A 21 -7.71 -11.37 -14.87
CA TRP A 21 -6.44 -11.05 -14.21
C TRP A 21 -5.62 -12.25 -13.74
N ASP A 22 -6.07 -13.47 -14.00
CA ASP A 22 -5.41 -14.71 -13.56
C ASP A 22 -4.49 -15.34 -14.60
N GLU A 23 -4.43 -14.77 -15.82
CA GLU A 23 -3.54 -15.25 -16.90
C GLU A 23 -2.80 -14.08 -17.54
N VAL A 24 -1.52 -14.28 -17.80
CA VAL A 24 -0.66 -13.31 -18.49
C VAL A 24 0.28 -14.02 -19.45
N ASP A 25 0.44 -13.41 -20.63
CA ASP A 25 1.41 -13.82 -21.63
C ASP A 25 2.44 -12.69 -21.83
N VAL A 26 3.71 -13.07 -21.87
CA VAL A 26 4.78 -12.23 -22.43
C VAL A 26 4.97 -12.63 -23.88
N CYS A 27 4.76 -11.68 -24.78
CA CYS A 27 4.79 -11.91 -26.21
C CYS A 27 5.86 -11.06 -26.89
N SER A 28 6.36 -11.53 -28.01
CA SER A 28 7.09 -10.68 -28.97
C SER A 28 6.34 -10.63 -30.29
N VAL A 29 6.44 -9.50 -31.01
CA VAL A 29 5.98 -9.35 -32.39
C VAL A 29 7.14 -8.97 -33.27
N ASN A 30 7.28 -9.68 -34.39
CA ASN A 30 8.21 -9.30 -35.45
C ASN A 30 7.60 -8.15 -36.27
N THR A 31 8.27 -7.00 -36.29
CA THR A 31 7.75 -5.79 -36.93
C THR A 31 7.63 -5.87 -38.45
N SER A 32 8.36 -6.78 -39.08
CA SER A 32 8.33 -6.96 -40.57
C SER A 32 7.27 -7.96 -41.00
N THR A 33 7.10 -9.06 -40.27
CA THR A 33 6.15 -10.13 -40.63
C THR A 33 4.82 -10.00 -39.88
N LEU A 34 4.77 -9.19 -38.84
CA LEU A 34 3.65 -9.03 -37.90
C LEU A 34 3.29 -10.34 -37.14
N GLU A 35 4.18 -11.32 -37.19
CA GLU A 35 4.01 -12.57 -36.47
C GLU A 35 4.17 -12.32 -34.96
N VAL A 36 3.19 -12.76 -34.19
CA VAL A 36 3.20 -12.72 -32.73
C VAL A 36 3.59 -14.08 -32.19
N LYS A 37 4.62 -14.10 -31.34
CA LYS A 37 5.06 -15.30 -30.63
C LYS A 37 4.81 -15.13 -29.14
N GLU A 38 4.13 -16.09 -28.50
CA GLU A 38 4.04 -16.22 -27.06
C GLU A 38 5.36 -16.82 -26.54
N LEU A 39 6.01 -16.11 -25.61
CA LEU A 39 7.29 -16.50 -25.01
C LEU A 39 7.09 -17.10 -23.62
N ILE A 40 6.24 -16.49 -22.81
CA ILE A 40 5.95 -16.94 -21.45
C ILE A 40 4.44 -16.89 -21.27
N HIS A 41 3.86 -17.99 -20.81
CA HIS A 41 2.48 -18.09 -20.35
C HIS A 41 2.47 -18.40 -18.87
N GLU A 42 1.74 -17.63 -18.07
CA GLU A 42 1.56 -17.86 -16.64
C GLU A 42 0.12 -17.73 -16.20
N VAL A 43 -0.34 -18.73 -15.43
CA VAL A 43 -1.61 -18.72 -14.71
C VAL A 43 -1.31 -18.49 -13.23
N ASP A 44 -1.85 -17.40 -12.66
CA ASP A 44 -1.60 -16.99 -11.28
C ASP A 44 -2.92 -16.66 -10.56
N LYS A 45 -3.52 -17.67 -9.98
CA LYS A 45 -4.81 -17.55 -9.28
C LYS A 45 -4.63 -17.02 -7.85
N PRO A 46 -5.62 -16.23 -7.33
CA PRO A 46 -6.86 -15.82 -8.00
C PRO A 46 -6.69 -14.68 -8.98
N TYR A 47 -5.58 -13.94 -8.92
CA TYR A 47 -5.19 -12.89 -9.85
C TYR A 47 -3.68 -12.64 -9.80
N ARG A 48 -3.12 -12.13 -10.87
CA ARG A 48 -1.76 -11.58 -10.92
C ARG A 48 -1.82 -10.06 -10.67
N ASP A 49 -1.13 -9.60 -9.63
CA ASP A 49 -1.11 -8.18 -9.31
C ASP A 49 -0.30 -7.38 -10.36
N PRO A 50 -0.92 -6.42 -11.04
CA PRO A 50 -0.22 -5.58 -12.00
C PRO A 50 0.85 -4.69 -11.40
N HIS A 51 0.79 -4.40 -10.09
CA HIS A 51 1.79 -3.59 -9.37
C HIS A 51 2.97 -4.42 -8.87
N ALA A 52 2.82 -5.73 -8.75
CA ALA A 52 3.87 -6.65 -8.35
C ALA A 52 4.58 -7.34 -9.53
N ARG A 53 4.20 -6.99 -10.78
CA ARG A 53 4.82 -7.53 -11.99
C ARG A 53 6.15 -6.85 -12.28
N SER A 54 7.09 -7.59 -12.86
CA SER A 54 8.31 -7.05 -13.46
C SER A 54 8.75 -7.97 -14.58
N VAL A 55 9.02 -7.40 -15.74
CA VAL A 55 9.57 -8.09 -16.91
C VAL A 55 10.67 -7.22 -17.48
N GLU A 56 11.89 -7.73 -17.51
CA GLU A 56 13.05 -7.05 -18.08
C GLU A 56 13.54 -7.83 -19.30
N VAL A 57 13.57 -7.19 -20.45
CA VAL A 57 14.13 -7.74 -21.69
C VAL A 57 15.53 -7.16 -21.88
N LEU A 58 16.52 -8.05 -21.97
CA LEU A 58 17.93 -7.69 -21.95
C LEU A 58 18.64 -8.25 -23.18
N ASN A 59 19.82 -7.68 -23.48
CA ASN A 59 20.69 -8.18 -24.55
C ASN A 59 19.96 -8.34 -25.89
N ASP A 60 19.18 -7.33 -26.29
CA ASP A 60 18.37 -7.34 -27.51
C ASP A 60 17.42 -8.53 -27.62
N GLY A 61 16.73 -8.83 -26.52
CA GLY A 61 15.72 -9.87 -26.49
C GLY A 61 16.28 -11.28 -26.28
N LYS A 62 17.58 -11.45 -26.01
CA LYS A 62 18.19 -12.77 -25.77
C LYS A 62 17.95 -13.28 -24.35
N ASP A 63 17.73 -12.40 -23.39
CA ASP A 63 17.46 -12.73 -22.00
C ASP A 63 16.18 -12.02 -21.55
N ILE A 64 15.32 -12.72 -20.80
CA ILE A 64 14.12 -12.16 -20.18
C ILE A 64 14.14 -12.52 -18.71
N LEU A 65 14.07 -11.50 -17.84
CA LEU A 65 13.84 -11.70 -16.41
C LEU A 65 12.35 -11.47 -16.13
N PHE A 66 11.70 -12.47 -15.61
CA PHE A 66 10.27 -12.47 -15.33
C PHE A 66 10.03 -12.73 -13.85
N ARG A 67 9.30 -11.81 -13.17
CA ARG A 67 8.91 -11.99 -11.78
C ARG A 67 7.60 -12.77 -11.70
N SER A 68 7.60 -13.86 -10.96
CA SER A 68 6.46 -14.76 -10.78
C SER A 68 6.24 -15.11 -9.31
N GLU A 69 4.98 -15.30 -8.93
CA GLU A 69 4.57 -15.77 -7.61
C GLU A 69 4.12 -17.25 -7.61
N ARG A 70 4.58 -18.04 -8.60
CA ARG A 70 4.21 -19.45 -8.83
C ARG A 70 4.49 -20.38 -7.64
N THR A 71 5.45 -20.02 -6.79
CA THR A 71 5.78 -20.76 -5.57
C THR A 71 5.04 -20.28 -4.32
N GLY A 72 4.17 -19.26 -4.46
CA GLY A 72 3.57 -18.55 -3.33
C GLY A 72 4.37 -17.33 -2.85
N TRP A 73 5.59 -17.18 -3.40
CA TRP A 73 6.51 -16.08 -3.12
C TRP A 73 6.98 -15.44 -4.43
N GLY A 74 7.16 -14.13 -4.44
CA GLY A 74 7.59 -13.43 -5.64
C GLY A 74 9.09 -13.61 -5.87
N HIS A 75 9.48 -14.24 -6.98
CA HIS A 75 10.86 -14.45 -7.37
C HIS A 75 11.09 -14.15 -8.84
N TYR A 76 12.33 -13.87 -9.22
CA TYR A 76 12.73 -13.69 -10.59
C TYR A 76 13.15 -15.01 -11.21
N TYR A 77 12.74 -15.19 -12.47
CA TYR A 77 13.07 -16.33 -13.32
C TYR A 77 13.73 -15.82 -14.59
N HIS A 78 14.80 -16.50 -15.02
CA HIS A 78 15.51 -16.19 -16.24
C HIS A 78 15.02 -17.11 -17.36
N TYR A 79 14.60 -16.48 -18.47
CA TYR A 79 14.22 -17.14 -19.71
C TYR A 79 15.16 -16.70 -20.84
N ASP A 80 15.38 -17.56 -21.84
CA ASP A 80 16.01 -17.14 -23.08
C ASP A 80 15.05 -16.36 -23.98
N GLY A 81 15.57 -15.79 -25.07
CA GLY A 81 14.77 -15.02 -26.03
C GLY A 81 13.76 -15.86 -26.82
N GLN A 82 13.76 -17.18 -26.69
CA GLN A 82 12.77 -18.09 -27.25
C GLN A 82 11.64 -18.45 -26.29
N GLY A 83 11.74 -18.00 -25.02
CA GLY A 83 10.78 -18.30 -23.97
C GLY A 83 11.07 -19.58 -23.20
N ASN A 84 12.25 -20.18 -23.35
CA ASN A 84 12.63 -21.34 -22.56
C ASN A 84 13.13 -20.90 -21.17
N LEU A 85 12.55 -21.45 -20.11
CA LEU A 85 13.01 -21.24 -18.73
C LEU A 85 14.43 -21.82 -18.57
N LYS A 86 15.35 -20.98 -18.12
CA LYS A 86 16.74 -21.35 -17.81
C LYS A 86 16.90 -21.75 -16.36
N ASN A 87 16.55 -20.87 -15.45
CA ASN A 87 16.65 -21.07 -14.00
C ASN A 87 15.81 -20.04 -13.22
N ALA A 88 15.55 -20.35 -11.95
CA ALA A 88 15.19 -19.33 -10.98
C ALA A 88 16.43 -18.50 -10.61
N ILE A 89 16.27 -17.21 -10.32
CA ILE A 89 17.33 -16.32 -9.82
C ILE A 89 17.38 -16.35 -8.30
N SER A 90 16.21 -16.44 -7.68
CA SER A 90 16.04 -16.54 -6.22
C SER A 90 14.91 -17.50 -5.88
N SER A 91 14.92 -18.02 -4.66
CA SER A 91 13.89 -18.91 -4.13
C SER A 91 13.78 -18.80 -2.61
N GLY A 92 12.79 -19.43 -2.03
CA GLY A 92 12.59 -19.48 -0.57
C GLY A 92 11.32 -18.78 -0.09
N PRO A 93 11.05 -18.79 1.24
CA PRO A 93 9.85 -18.22 1.82
C PRO A 93 10.00 -16.70 2.09
N TRP A 94 10.39 -15.95 1.07
CA TRP A 94 10.58 -14.49 1.09
C TRP A 94 10.31 -13.92 -0.31
N VAL A 95 10.26 -12.60 -0.44
CA VAL A 95 9.85 -11.93 -1.68
C VAL A 95 11.00 -11.15 -2.29
N SER A 96 11.30 -11.40 -3.56
CA SER A 96 12.11 -10.51 -4.41
C SER A 96 11.24 -9.37 -4.92
N GLY A 97 11.60 -8.15 -4.53
CA GLY A 97 10.96 -6.90 -4.94
C GLY A 97 11.54 -6.34 -6.24
N HIS A 98 11.58 -5.02 -6.36
CA HIS A 98 12.06 -4.37 -7.58
C HIS A 98 13.57 -4.52 -7.79
N ILE A 99 13.97 -4.53 -9.04
CA ILE A 99 15.38 -4.55 -9.46
C ILE A 99 16.01 -3.18 -9.21
N ALA A 100 17.11 -3.15 -8.49
CA ALA A 100 17.88 -1.93 -8.21
C ALA A 100 18.91 -1.64 -9.31
N ALA A 101 19.51 -2.67 -9.90
CA ALA A 101 20.45 -2.56 -11.01
C ALA A 101 20.65 -3.91 -11.71
N ILE A 102 21.02 -3.87 -12.99
CA ILE A 102 21.44 -5.03 -13.77
C ILE A 102 22.81 -4.74 -14.39
N ASP A 103 23.72 -5.69 -14.24
CA ASP A 103 25.01 -5.69 -14.94
C ASP A 103 25.01 -6.85 -15.95
N THR A 104 24.66 -6.52 -17.20
CA THR A 104 24.53 -7.52 -18.28
C THR A 104 25.88 -8.11 -18.67
N LEU A 105 26.99 -7.35 -18.52
CA LEU A 105 28.35 -7.83 -18.82
C LEU A 105 28.81 -8.85 -17.79
N GLN A 106 28.53 -8.61 -16.51
CA GLN A 106 28.84 -9.52 -15.42
C GLN A 106 27.72 -10.52 -15.13
N ARG A 107 26.64 -10.47 -15.91
CA ARG A 107 25.43 -11.29 -15.75
C ARG A 107 24.91 -11.30 -14.32
N THR A 108 24.84 -10.11 -13.72
CA THR A 108 24.48 -9.92 -12.33
C THR A 108 23.24 -9.04 -12.19
N VAL A 109 22.31 -9.47 -11.34
CA VAL A 109 21.11 -8.71 -10.96
C VAL A 109 21.19 -8.31 -9.51
N TYR A 110 20.90 -7.04 -9.24
CA TYR A 110 20.75 -6.50 -7.89
C TYR A 110 19.27 -6.15 -7.69
N PHE A 111 18.67 -6.66 -6.64
CA PHE A 111 17.25 -6.44 -6.36
C PHE A 111 17.01 -6.35 -4.86
N TYR A 112 15.89 -5.76 -4.48
CA TYR A 112 15.49 -5.71 -3.09
C TYR A 112 14.73 -6.98 -2.69
N GLY A 113 14.92 -7.44 -1.45
CA GLY A 113 14.23 -8.58 -0.86
C GLY A 113 13.53 -8.22 0.44
N TYR A 114 12.43 -8.90 0.72
CA TYR A 114 11.55 -8.68 1.86
C TYR A 114 11.29 -9.98 2.62
N GLY A 115 11.34 -9.93 3.96
CA GLY A 115 10.89 -11.03 4.81
C GLY A 115 11.79 -12.26 4.84
N ASP A 116 13.05 -12.12 4.47
CA ASP A 116 14.04 -13.20 4.46
C ASP A 116 14.58 -13.58 5.86
N ASP A 117 14.47 -12.66 6.83
CA ASP A 117 14.85 -12.87 8.22
C ASP A 117 13.62 -12.65 9.13
N PRO A 118 13.13 -13.68 9.84
CA PRO A 118 11.95 -13.56 10.70
C PRO A 118 12.13 -12.65 11.91
N LYS A 119 13.36 -12.24 12.23
CA LYS A 119 13.68 -11.32 13.33
C LYS A 119 13.57 -9.86 12.93
N ILE A 120 13.54 -9.59 11.63
CA ILE A 120 13.49 -8.24 11.06
C ILE A 120 12.06 -7.96 10.59
N ASN A 121 11.62 -6.70 10.71
CA ASN A 121 10.32 -6.30 10.18
C ASN A 121 10.24 -6.67 8.69
N PRO A 122 9.28 -7.51 8.26
CA PRO A 122 9.21 -8.02 6.91
C PRO A 122 8.91 -6.96 5.84
N PHE A 123 8.58 -5.73 6.24
CA PHE A 123 8.40 -4.60 5.34
C PHE A 123 9.71 -3.87 5.04
N TYR A 124 10.79 -4.13 5.78
CA TYR A 124 12.11 -3.58 5.45
C TYR A 124 12.71 -4.33 4.27
N TYR A 125 12.97 -3.62 3.18
CA TYR A 125 13.67 -4.23 2.07
C TYR A 125 15.18 -4.04 2.18
N ARG A 126 15.89 -5.10 1.84
CA ARG A 126 17.35 -5.19 1.87
C ARG A 126 17.88 -5.54 0.48
N LEU A 127 19.10 -5.11 0.14
CA LEU A 127 19.68 -5.34 -1.18
C LEU A 127 20.30 -6.73 -1.29
N TYR A 128 19.94 -7.42 -2.36
CA TYR A 128 20.50 -8.71 -2.77
C TYR A 128 21.24 -8.62 -4.10
N LYS A 129 22.17 -9.54 -4.29
CA LYS A 129 22.90 -9.78 -5.53
C LYS A 129 22.73 -11.24 -5.93
N SER A 130 22.44 -11.49 -7.21
CA SER A 130 22.41 -12.81 -7.80
C SER A 130 23.05 -12.85 -9.17
N ASN A 131 23.52 -14.02 -9.60
CA ASN A 131 23.90 -14.28 -10.98
C ASN A 131 22.65 -14.64 -11.80
N MET A 132 22.55 -14.16 -13.06
CA MET A 132 21.41 -14.43 -13.93
C MET A 132 21.29 -15.91 -14.33
N ASP A 133 22.42 -16.63 -14.39
CA ASP A 133 22.51 -17.98 -14.97
C ASP A 133 22.44 -19.11 -13.93
N ARG A 134 22.21 -18.78 -12.67
CA ARG A 134 22.08 -19.76 -11.59
C ARG A 134 21.20 -19.25 -10.46
N GLU A 135 20.59 -20.19 -9.75
CA GLU A 135 19.82 -19.90 -8.55
C GLU A 135 20.75 -19.52 -7.38
N GLY A 136 20.28 -18.61 -6.54
CA GLY A 136 20.92 -18.19 -5.29
C GLY A 136 21.14 -16.68 -5.24
N ALA A 137 20.85 -16.10 -4.08
CA ALA A 137 20.99 -14.68 -3.82
C ALA A 137 21.87 -14.44 -2.58
N THR A 138 22.70 -13.41 -2.65
CA THR A 138 23.58 -12.99 -1.55
C THR A 138 23.11 -11.62 -1.02
N LEU A 139 22.84 -11.56 0.29
CA LEU A 139 22.47 -10.32 0.97
C LEU A 139 23.66 -9.38 1.06
N LEU A 140 23.51 -8.15 0.59
CA LEU A 140 24.55 -7.10 0.61
C LEU A 140 24.37 -6.07 1.73
N THR A 141 23.13 -5.82 2.15
CA THR A 141 22.80 -4.90 3.24
C THR A 141 22.21 -5.69 4.41
N LYS A 142 23.02 -5.89 5.45
CA LYS A 142 22.71 -6.80 6.57
C LYS A 142 22.09 -6.11 7.77
N GLU A 143 22.16 -4.79 7.80
CA GLU A 143 21.68 -3.97 8.91
C GLU A 143 20.15 -4.04 9.02
N ASP A 144 19.62 -3.99 10.25
CA ASP A 144 18.18 -3.96 10.51
C ASP A 144 17.61 -2.57 10.20
N GLY A 145 16.94 -2.46 9.09
CA GLY A 145 16.32 -1.21 8.64
C GLY A 145 15.88 -1.27 7.18
N GLN A 146 15.25 -0.19 6.77
CA GLN A 146 14.83 0.08 5.40
C GLN A 146 16.02 0.64 4.62
N HIS A 147 16.47 -0.05 3.58
CA HIS A 147 17.63 0.32 2.78
C HIS A 147 17.24 0.99 1.47
N ARG A 148 17.90 2.06 1.12
CA ARG A 148 17.83 2.68 -0.20
C ARG A 148 19.23 2.80 -0.78
N VAL A 149 19.46 2.15 -1.92
CA VAL A 149 20.78 2.15 -2.54
C VAL A 149 20.83 2.95 -3.83
N ILE A 150 21.99 3.56 -4.08
CA ILE A 150 22.32 4.23 -5.34
C ILE A 150 23.65 3.66 -5.83
N PHE A 151 23.62 2.94 -6.95
CA PHE A 151 24.85 2.41 -7.56
C PHE A 151 25.63 3.50 -8.27
N LEU A 152 26.96 3.48 -8.11
CA LEU A 152 27.86 4.25 -8.96
C LEU A 152 27.88 3.63 -10.37
N LYS A 153 28.25 4.40 -11.39
CA LYS A 153 28.26 3.95 -12.81
C LYS A 153 28.98 2.62 -13.04
N SER A 154 30.08 2.39 -12.33
CA SER A 154 30.87 1.15 -12.43
C SER A 154 30.19 -0.07 -11.81
N LYS A 155 29.12 0.11 -11.02
CA LYS A 155 28.47 -0.92 -10.19
C LYS A 155 29.41 -1.66 -9.22
N ARG A 156 30.65 -1.17 -9.06
CA ARG A 156 31.64 -1.70 -8.10
C ARG A 156 31.38 -1.19 -6.68
N TYR A 157 30.68 -0.07 -6.56
CA TYR A 157 30.31 0.57 -5.29
C TYR A 157 28.88 1.06 -5.35
N PHE A 158 28.27 1.16 -4.18
CA PHE A 158 26.96 1.79 -4.01
C PHE A 158 26.91 2.59 -2.70
N ILE A 159 26.09 3.62 -2.69
CA ILE A 159 25.73 4.36 -1.49
C ILE A 159 24.50 3.69 -0.91
N ASP A 160 24.57 3.30 0.36
CA ASP A 160 23.48 2.71 1.11
C ASP A 160 22.99 3.70 2.18
N THR A 161 21.78 4.17 2.03
CA THR A 161 21.09 4.96 3.05
C THR A 161 20.05 4.08 3.72
N PHE A 162 20.17 3.85 5.02
CA PHE A 162 19.19 3.02 5.74
C PHE A 162 18.78 3.67 7.06
N SER A 163 17.53 3.41 7.44
CA SER A 163 16.92 3.92 8.66
C SER A 163 15.73 3.04 9.08
N ARG A 164 15.17 3.35 10.25
CA ARG A 164 13.85 2.91 10.70
C ARG A 164 13.10 4.13 11.23
N VAL A 165 11.83 4.01 11.49
CA VAL A 165 11.06 5.13 12.09
C VAL A 165 11.65 5.57 13.44
N ASP A 166 12.25 4.64 14.19
CA ASP A 166 12.87 4.82 15.51
C ASP A 166 14.41 4.96 15.48
N MET A 167 15.02 4.93 14.28
CA MET A 167 16.47 5.00 14.08
C MET A 167 16.83 6.01 12.99
N GLU A 168 17.71 6.95 13.32
CA GLU A 168 18.21 7.97 12.39
C GLU A 168 18.91 7.35 11.17
N PRO A 169 18.89 8.04 10.00
CA PRO A 169 19.56 7.56 8.81
C PRO A 169 21.06 7.40 9.00
N LYS A 170 21.60 6.31 8.44
CA LYS A 170 23.04 6.12 8.23
C LYS A 170 23.31 6.08 6.72
N ILE A 171 24.39 6.72 6.30
CA ILE A 171 24.76 6.81 4.89
C ILE A 171 26.15 6.22 4.73
N LEU A 172 26.24 5.06 4.09
CA LEU A 172 27.46 4.28 3.94
C LEU A 172 27.84 4.15 2.47
N LEU A 173 29.15 4.22 2.18
CA LEU A 173 29.71 3.72 0.93
C LEU A 173 30.05 2.25 1.12
N LYS A 174 29.49 1.38 0.27
CA LYS A 174 29.75 -0.07 0.27
C LYS A 174 30.29 -0.51 -1.10
N ASP A 175 31.08 -1.57 -1.12
CA ASP A 175 31.43 -2.25 -2.37
C ASP A 175 30.33 -3.24 -2.79
N ASN A 176 30.45 -3.82 -3.98
CA ASN A 176 29.47 -4.76 -4.53
C ASN A 176 29.51 -6.15 -3.89
N THR A 177 30.25 -6.34 -2.81
CA THR A 177 30.18 -7.49 -1.90
C THR A 177 29.41 -7.19 -0.62
N GLY A 178 29.01 -5.91 -0.43
CA GLY A 178 28.35 -5.41 0.77
C GLY A 178 29.29 -4.97 1.88
N LYS A 179 30.63 -4.99 1.64
CA LYS A 179 31.63 -4.51 2.61
C LYS A 179 31.55 -2.99 2.72
N VAL A 180 31.43 -2.50 3.95
CA VAL A 180 31.49 -1.05 4.25
C VAL A 180 32.91 -0.54 3.98
N ILE A 181 33.00 0.49 3.17
CA ILE A 181 34.23 1.22 2.86
C ILE A 181 34.40 2.41 3.81
N MET A 182 33.30 3.20 3.96
CA MET A 182 33.30 4.34 4.89
C MET A 182 31.87 4.80 5.19
N GLU A 183 31.69 5.48 6.30
CA GLU A 183 30.51 6.29 6.58
C GLU A 183 30.64 7.65 5.89
N LEU A 184 29.61 8.03 5.11
CA LEU A 184 29.62 9.26 4.32
C LEU A 184 29.06 10.45 5.09
N ALA A 185 28.01 10.24 5.88
CA ALA A 185 27.37 11.28 6.65
C ALA A 185 26.55 10.68 7.81
N LYS A 186 26.41 11.48 8.86
CA LYS A 186 25.54 11.25 10.00
C LYS A 186 24.73 12.53 10.26
N PRO A 187 23.39 12.49 10.33
CA PRO A 187 22.60 13.68 10.63
C PRO A 187 22.84 14.14 12.08
N ASP A 188 22.89 15.46 12.29
CA ASP A 188 22.80 16.05 13.62
C ASP A 188 21.35 16.48 13.89
N LEU A 189 20.69 15.79 14.82
CA LEU A 189 19.32 16.03 15.22
C LEU A 189 19.20 16.67 16.62
N SER A 190 20.30 17.17 17.17
CA SER A 190 20.35 17.74 18.53
C SER A 190 19.32 18.84 18.73
N GLN A 191 19.14 19.74 17.77
CA GLN A 191 18.17 20.83 17.84
C GLN A 191 16.71 20.31 17.79
N VAL A 192 16.46 19.26 17.02
CA VAL A 192 15.13 18.63 16.90
C VAL A 192 14.70 18.00 18.23
N TYR A 193 15.63 17.28 18.87
CA TYR A 193 15.38 16.70 20.20
C TYR A 193 15.27 17.76 21.30
N ALA A 194 16.08 18.83 21.23
CA ALA A 194 15.97 19.95 22.14
C ALA A 194 14.62 20.68 22.03
N ALA A 195 14.01 20.69 20.85
CA ALA A 195 12.65 21.22 20.64
C ALA A 195 11.55 20.27 21.15
N GLY A 196 11.89 19.11 21.71
CA GLY A 196 10.96 18.17 22.32
C GLY A 196 10.37 17.14 21.36
N TRP A 197 10.86 17.06 20.12
CA TRP A 197 10.42 16.01 19.20
C TRP A 197 10.79 14.62 19.73
N LYS A 198 9.87 13.67 19.59
CA LYS A 198 10.07 12.27 19.98
C LYS A 198 9.88 11.37 18.77
N LYS A 199 10.73 10.35 18.68
CA LYS A 199 10.61 9.29 17.68
C LYS A 199 9.28 8.55 17.85
N PRO A 200 8.63 8.18 16.77
CA PRO A 200 7.54 7.21 16.86
C PRO A 200 8.08 5.81 17.24
N GLU A 201 7.20 4.96 17.71
CA GLU A 201 7.53 3.63 18.23
C GLU A 201 6.98 2.55 17.32
N ASN A 202 7.83 1.58 16.92
CA ASN A 202 7.36 0.36 16.26
C ASN A 202 6.62 -0.54 17.24
N PHE A 203 5.55 -1.18 16.78
CA PHE A 203 4.87 -2.23 17.54
C PHE A 203 4.47 -3.41 16.65
N VAL A 204 4.25 -4.55 17.29
CA VAL A 204 3.70 -5.75 16.65
C VAL A 204 2.48 -6.22 17.43
N VAL A 205 1.42 -6.55 16.73
CA VAL A 205 0.19 -7.13 17.25
C VAL A 205 -0.22 -8.31 16.38
N LYS A 206 -1.15 -9.15 16.87
CA LYS A 206 -1.74 -10.21 16.04
C LYS A 206 -2.90 -9.67 15.21
N ALA A 207 -3.06 -10.20 14.01
CA ALA A 207 -4.27 -10.04 13.23
C ALA A 207 -5.47 -10.72 13.93
N ALA A 208 -6.66 -10.50 13.44
CA ALA A 208 -7.88 -11.11 14.00
C ALA A 208 -7.89 -12.65 13.94
N ASP A 209 -7.03 -13.28 13.13
CA ASP A 209 -6.81 -14.74 13.14
C ASP A 209 -5.98 -15.23 14.35
N ASN A 210 -5.46 -14.30 15.16
CA ASN A 210 -4.60 -14.56 16.32
C ASN A 210 -3.27 -15.28 16.00
N VAL A 211 -2.89 -15.34 14.72
CA VAL A 211 -1.69 -16.03 14.22
C VAL A 211 -0.76 -15.05 13.49
N THR A 212 -1.29 -14.31 12.53
CA THR A 212 -0.52 -13.43 11.66
C THR A 212 -0.03 -12.19 12.41
N ASP A 213 1.27 -11.90 12.36
CA ASP A 213 1.83 -10.67 12.91
C ASP A 213 1.50 -9.48 12.00
N LEU A 214 0.97 -8.42 12.61
CA LEU A 214 0.78 -7.11 12.00
C LEU A 214 1.77 -6.13 12.62
N TYR A 215 2.40 -5.35 11.78
CA TYR A 215 3.41 -4.36 12.15
C TYR A 215 2.79 -2.98 12.07
N GLY A 216 3.10 -2.13 13.03
CA GLY A 216 2.57 -0.78 13.08
C GLY A 216 3.53 0.21 13.71
N VAL A 217 3.15 1.48 13.65
CA VAL A 217 3.87 2.61 14.23
C VAL A 217 2.91 3.42 15.10
N MET A 218 3.40 3.84 16.26
CA MET A 218 2.65 4.63 17.24
C MET A 218 3.34 5.97 17.47
N TRP A 219 2.57 7.05 17.40
CA TRP A 219 2.97 8.41 17.76
C TRP A 219 2.32 8.82 19.06
N LYS A 220 3.11 9.45 19.93
CA LYS A 220 2.69 9.98 21.21
C LYS A 220 2.92 11.49 21.27
N PRO A 221 2.16 12.25 22.07
CA PRO A 221 2.41 13.68 22.23
C PRO A 221 3.80 13.96 22.84
N SER A 222 4.41 15.09 22.56
CA SER A 222 5.71 15.48 23.10
C SER A 222 5.71 15.54 24.64
N ASN A 223 4.59 15.96 25.23
CA ASN A 223 4.34 16.01 26.67
C ASN A 223 3.63 14.76 27.21
N PHE A 224 3.84 13.60 26.56
CA PHE A 224 3.24 12.33 26.94
C PHE A 224 3.51 11.99 28.42
N ASP A 225 2.44 11.64 29.11
CA ASP A 225 2.43 11.23 30.51
C ASP A 225 1.80 9.83 30.61
N PRO A 226 2.54 8.80 31.03
CA PRO A 226 2.03 7.43 31.08
C PRO A 226 0.88 7.21 32.06
N GLU A 227 0.67 8.12 33.03
CA GLU A 227 -0.42 8.05 34.00
C GLU A 227 -1.75 8.63 33.47
N LYS A 228 -1.71 9.33 32.34
CA LYS A 228 -2.90 9.88 31.67
C LYS A 228 -3.48 8.89 30.67
N LYS A 229 -4.77 9.04 30.41
CA LYS A 229 -5.46 8.30 29.33
C LYS A 229 -5.68 9.21 28.12
N TYR A 230 -5.34 8.67 26.96
CA TYR A 230 -5.43 9.34 25.67
C TYR A 230 -6.39 8.59 24.75
N PRO A 231 -7.30 9.26 24.05
CA PRO A 231 -8.01 8.67 22.92
C PRO A 231 -7.02 8.16 21.87
N ILE A 232 -7.41 7.12 21.13
CA ILE A 232 -6.61 6.57 20.04
C ILE A 232 -7.24 6.84 18.69
N ILE A 233 -6.42 7.22 17.70
CA ILE A 233 -6.81 7.40 16.30
C ILE A 233 -6.00 6.44 15.44
N SER A 234 -6.68 5.59 14.66
CA SER A 234 -6.06 4.79 13.62
C SER A 234 -6.08 5.56 12.31
N VAL A 235 -4.92 5.78 11.71
CA VAL A 235 -4.75 6.35 10.38
C VAL A 235 -4.56 5.21 9.40
N VAL A 236 -5.50 5.04 8.48
CA VAL A 236 -5.61 3.81 7.70
C VAL A 236 -5.53 4.02 6.19
N TYR A 237 -4.89 3.06 5.54
CA TYR A 237 -4.99 2.80 4.12
C TYR A 237 -4.83 1.28 3.89
N PRO A 238 -5.89 0.58 3.44
CA PRO A 238 -5.90 -0.89 3.46
C PRO A 238 -5.04 -1.57 2.38
N GLY A 239 -4.53 -0.85 1.44
CA GLY A 239 -3.85 -1.41 0.27
C GLY A 239 -4.77 -1.46 -0.95
N PRO A 240 -4.73 -2.49 -1.82
CA PRO A 240 -4.11 -3.82 -1.64
C PRO A 240 -2.72 -4.00 -2.27
N TYR A 241 -2.06 -2.98 -2.78
CA TYR A 241 -0.84 -3.14 -3.57
C TYR A 241 0.42 -2.48 -2.97
N PHE A 242 0.29 -1.80 -1.84
CA PHE A 242 1.43 -1.27 -1.08
C PHE A 242 1.12 -1.18 0.41
N GLY A 243 2.13 -1.40 1.24
CA GLY A 243 2.03 -1.18 2.68
C GLY A 243 2.04 0.30 3.01
N PHE A 244 1.11 0.74 3.85
CA PHE A 244 0.95 2.15 4.23
C PHE A 244 1.78 2.53 5.47
N VAL A 245 2.19 1.55 6.26
CA VAL A 245 2.96 1.77 7.50
C VAL A 245 4.33 2.34 7.16
N PRO A 246 4.75 3.47 7.75
CA PRO A 246 6.08 4.02 7.56
C PRO A 246 7.18 3.04 7.97
N THR A 247 8.24 2.94 7.18
CA THR A 247 9.35 2.02 7.40
C THR A 247 10.68 2.73 7.63
N ASN A 248 10.79 4.00 7.30
CA ASN A 248 12.01 4.79 7.40
C ASN A 248 11.84 6.00 8.31
N PHE A 249 12.96 6.51 8.78
CA PHE A 249 13.01 7.74 9.56
C PHE A 249 12.58 8.94 8.72
N THR A 250 11.73 9.77 9.31
CA THR A 250 11.38 11.07 8.77
C THR A 250 11.14 12.06 9.90
N LEU A 251 11.56 13.30 9.67
CA LEU A 251 11.17 14.45 10.48
C LEU A 251 9.96 15.15 9.88
N ASP A 252 9.47 14.64 8.75
CA ASP A 252 8.32 15.21 8.09
C ASP A 252 7.11 15.20 9.02
N ASP A 253 6.47 16.33 9.09
CA ASP A 253 5.34 16.56 9.96
C ASP A 253 4.07 15.97 9.33
N SER A 254 3.95 14.66 9.46
CA SER A 254 2.78 13.93 8.99
C SER A 254 1.54 14.25 9.84
N TYR A 255 0.37 13.93 9.31
CA TYR A 255 -0.89 13.98 10.08
C TYR A 255 -0.77 13.27 11.42
N CYS A 256 -0.03 12.16 11.48
CA CYS A 256 0.15 11.36 12.70
C CYS A 256 0.86 12.16 13.78
N THR A 257 1.97 12.82 13.44
CA THR A 257 2.72 13.67 14.37
C THR A 257 1.86 14.81 14.87
N ARG A 258 1.18 15.55 13.97
CA ARG A 258 0.34 16.71 14.33
C ARG A 258 -0.85 16.29 15.19
N MET A 259 -1.57 15.21 14.85
CA MET A 259 -2.66 14.71 15.69
C MET A 259 -2.17 14.25 17.07
N ALA A 260 -0.99 13.62 17.15
CA ALA A 260 -0.44 13.26 18.45
C ALA A 260 -0.18 14.47 19.34
N GLN A 261 0.31 15.60 18.79
CA GLN A 261 0.52 16.84 19.57
C GLN A 261 -0.79 17.43 20.14
N LEU A 262 -1.95 17.03 19.62
CA LEU A 262 -3.26 17.46 20.12
C LEU A 262 -3.72 16.68 21.36
N GLY A 263 -2.97 15.66 21.75
CA GLY A 263 -3.30 14.79 22.89
C GLY A 263 -3.96 13.48 22.50
N PHE A 264 -3.62 12.95 21.32
CA PHE A 264 -4.04 11.61 20.89
C PHE A 264 -2.86 10.64 20.90
N ILE A 265 -3.15 9.37 21.13
CA ILE A 265 -2.29 8.29 20.62
C ILE A 265 -2.71 8.08 19.18
N VAL A 266 -1.75 8.15 18.25
CA VAL A 266 -2.02 7.92 16.82
C VAL A 266 -1.28 6.69 16.38
N ILE A 267 -1.95 5.82 15.63
CA ILE A 267 -1.34 4.61 15.10
C ILE A 267 -1.56 4.49 13.59
N THR A 268 -0.66 3.76 12.97
CA THR A 268 -0.82 3.17 11.65
C THR A 268 -0.47 1.70 11.78
N VAL A 269 -1.27 0.79 11.28
CA VAL A 269 -1.01 -0.65 11.32
C VAL A 269 -1.31 -1.27 9.96
N GLY A 270 -0.45 -2.22 9.54
CA GLY A 270 -0.69 -3.03 8.35
C GLY A 270 -1.85 -4.02 8.57
N HIS A 271 -2.52 -4.38 7.49
CA HIS A 271 -3.64 -5.32 7.51
C HIS A 271 -3.32 -6.49 6.59
N ARG A 272 -3.85 -7.67 6.86
CA ARG A 272 -3.76 -8.78 5.89
C ARG A 272 -4.36 -8.32 4.55
N GLY A 273 -3.64 -8.54 3.47
CA GLY A 273 -4.05 -8.12 2.13
C GLY A 273 -3.53 -6.76 1.66
N ASP A 274 -2.76 -6.03 2.48
CA ASP A 274 -2.32 -4.65 2.16
C ASP A 274 -1.20 -4.59 1.11
N THR A 275 -0.34 -5.62 1.01
CA THR A 275 0.86 -5.56 0.18
C THR A 275 1.28 -6.93 -0.37
N PRO A 276 1.87 -6.98 -1.60
CA PRO A 276 2.46 -8.19 -2.14
C PRO A 276 3.80 -8.59 -1.48
N MET A 277 4.37 -7.75 -0.60
CA MET A 277 5.72 -7.93 -0.06
C MET A 277 5.81 -8.98 1.05
N ARG A 278 4.69 -9.55 1.46
CA ARG A 278 4.61 -10.63 2.46
C ARG A 278 4.17 -11.98 1.86
N GLY A 279 4.29 -12.12 0.54
CA GLY A 279 3.91 -13.31 -0.20
C GLY A 279 2.44 -13.37 -0.58
N LYS A 280 2.14 -14.31 -1.47
CA LYS A 280 0.86 -14.41 -2.16
C LYS A 280 -0.33 -14.65 -1.22
N ALA A 281 -0.19 -15.55 -0.26
CA ALA A 281 -1.28 -15.89 0.68
C ALA A 281 -1.69 -14.69 1.53
N TYR A 282 -0.73 -13.91 2.03
CA TYR A 282 -0.99 -12.68 2.77
C TYR A 282 -1.66 -11.64 1.87
N HIS A 283 -1.12 -11.41 0.69
CA HIS A 283 -1.58 -10.38 -0.24
C HIS A 283 -3.00 -10.65 -0.77
N ARG A 284 -3.34 -11.91 -1.06
CA ARG A 284 -4.64 -12.31 -1.63
C ARG A 284 -5.76 -12.42 -0.59
N TYR A 285 -5.48 -12.14 0.68
CA TYR A 285 -6.47 -12.26 1.77
C TYR A 285 -7.75 -11.43 1.52
N GLY A 286 -7.62 -10.25 0.94
CA GLY A 286 -8.74 -9.36 0.64
C GLY A 286 -9.54 -9.71 -0.63
N TYR A 287 -9.11 -10.70 -1.43
CA TYR A 287 -9.77 -11.04 -2.69
C TYR A 287 -11.23 -11.48 -2.48
N GLY A 288 -12.13 -10.85 -3.24
CA GLY A 288 -13.58 -11.09 -3.10
C GLY A 288 -14.24 -10.37 -1.92
N ASN A 289 -13.48 -9.66 -1.09
CA ASN A 289 -14.00 -8.99 0.12
C ASN A 289 -13.39 -7.59 0.35
N MET A 290 -13.21 -6.82 -0.70
CA MET A 290 -12.49 -5.54 -0.69
C MET A 290 -12.94 -4.53 0.36
N ARG A 291 -14.25 -4.51 0.73
CA ARG A 291 -14.74 -3.56 1.74
C ARG A 291 -14.36 -3.98 3.16
N ASP A 292 -14.47 -5.26 3.46
CA ASP A 292 -14.53 -5.71 4.86
C ASP A 292 -13.21 -6.32 5.35
N TYR A 293 -12.30 -6.75 4.46
CA TYR A 293 -11.11 -7.53 4.83
C TYR A 293 -10.17 -6.86 5.86
N PRO A 294 -9.97 -5.53 5.89
CA PRO A 294 -9.04 -4.91 6.83
C PRO A 294 -9.67 -4.53 8.17
N LEU A 295 -11.02 -4.53 8.25
CA LEU A 295 -11.74 -3.89 9.35
C LEU A 295 -11.53 -4.60 10.69
N GLU A 296 -11.54 -5.93 10.67
CA GLU A 296 -11.38 -6.75 11.86
C GLU A 296 -9.94 -6.67 12.38
N ASP A 297 -8.95 -6.67 11.49
CA ASP A 297 -7.54 -6.55 11.84
C ASP A 297 -7.23 -5.20 12.54
N ASP A 298 -7.78 -4.07 12.02
CA ASP A 298 -7.60 -2.76 12.64
C ASP A 298 -8.22 -2.69 14.04
N LYS A 299 -9.46 -3.15 14.16
CA LYS A 299 -10.17 -3.20 15.44
C LYS A 299 -9.40 -4.05 16.47
N TYR A 300 -8.96 -5.25 16.07
CA TYR A 300 -8.25 -6.18 16.95
C TYR A 300 -6.89 -5.64 17.37
N ALA A 301 -6.19 -4.94 16.47
CA ALA A 301 -4.94 -4.26 16.77
C ALA A 301 -5.13 -3.19 17.86
N ILE A 302 -6.16 -2.36 17.75
CA ILE A 302 -6.47 -1.32 18.73
C ILE A 302 -6.83 -1.93 20.08
N GLU A 303 -7.64 -3.00 20.11
CA GLU A 303 -8.00 -3.71 21.35
C GLU A 303 -6.76 -4.28 22.07
N GLN A 304 -5.84 -4.92 21.34
CA GLN A 304 -4.59 -5.43 21.90
C GLN A 304 -3.72 -4.31 22.47
N LEU A 305 -3.60 -3.17 21.76
CA LEU A 305 -2.82 -2.04 22.25
C LEU A 305 -3.45 -1.42 23.51
N ALA A 306 -4.77 -1.30 23.57
CA ALA A 306 -5.48 -0.78 24.73
C ALA A 306 -5.37 -1.74 25.95
N GLN A 307 -5.29 -3.05 25.72
CA GLN A 307 -5.01 -4.02 26.79
C GLN A 307 -3.55 -3.96 27.27
N ARG A 308 -2.61 -3.73 26.36
CA ARG A 308 -1.17 -3.68 26.64
C ARG A 308 -0.75 -2.39 27.34
N HIS A 309 -1.43 -1.28 27.03
CA HIS A 309 -1.05 0.07 27.47
C HIS A 309 -2.19 0.79 28.18
N SER A 310 -2.05 0.97 29.52
CA SER A 310 -3.04 1.63 30.37
C SER A 310 -3.34 3.08 29.98
N PHE A 311 -2.42 3.74 29.30
CA PHE A 311 -2.58 5.11 28.81
C PHE A 311 -3.51 5.22 27.57
N ILE A 312 -3.91 4.12 26.93
CA ILE A 312 -4.85 4.14 25.79
C ILE A 312 -6.29 4.02 26.31
N ASP A 313 -7.12 4.99 25.96
CA ASP A 313 -8.57 4.93 26.21
C ASP A 313 -9.27 4.19 25.07
N GLY A 314 -9.40 2.88 25.16
CA GLY A 314 -10.09 2.03 24.18
C GLY A 314 -11.60 2.30 24.04
N LYS A 315 -12.17 3.22 24.85
CA LYS A 315 -13.57 3.68 24.71
C LYS A 315 -13.68 4.93 23.81
N LYS A 316 -12.57 5.57 23.49
CA LYS A 316 -12.47 6.79 22.67
C LYS A 316 -11.62 6.53 21.45
N VAL A 317 -12.17 5.78 20.49
CA VAL A 317 -11.48 5.33 19.27
C VAL A 317 -11.93 6.17 18.09
N GLY A 318 -10.97 6.76 17.39
CA GLY A 318 -11.15 7.45 16.10
C GLY A 318 -10.49 6.69 14.96
N ILE A 319 -10.94 6.99 13.74
CA ILE A 319 -10.35 6.46 12.51
C ILE A 319 -10.32 7.55 11.42
N TYR A 320 -9.20 7.64 10.71
CA TYR A 320 -9.01 8.56 9.60
C TYR A 320 -8.42 7.86 8.39
N GLY A 321 -8.93 8.16 7.21
CA GLY A 321 -8.34 7.67 5.98
C GLY A 321 -8.73 8.51 4.76
N HIS A 322 -7.85 8.45 3.76
CA HIS A 322 -8.03 9.10 2.46
C HIS A 322 -8.13 8.06 1.35
N SER A 323 -8.92 8.30 0.30
CA SER A 323 -9.08 7.39 -0.83
C SER A 323 -9.57 6.00 -0.39
N GLY A 324 -8.83 4.92 -0.65
CA GLY A 324 -9.09 3.60 -0.08
C GLY A 324 -9.19 3.60 1.44
N GLY A 325 -8.41 4.45 2.12
CA GLY A 325 -8.52 4.67 3.56
C GLY A 325 -9.83 5.35 3.96
N GLY A 326 -10.35 6.29 3.14
CA GLY A 326 -11.68 6.89 3.33
C GLY A 326 -12.79 5.87 3.18
N PHE A 327 -12.67 4.98 2.20
CA PHE A 327 -13.57 3.83 2.06
C PHE A 327 -13.57 2.95 3.31
N MET A 328 -12.38 2.61 3.82
CA MET A 328 -12.21 1.82 5.04
C MET A 328 -12.74 2.55 6.29
N ALA A 329 -12.44 3.84 6.47
CA ALA A 329 -12.86 4.59 7.66
C ALA A 329 -14.40 4.67 7.79
N ALA A 330 -15.10 4.94 6.69
CA ALA A 330 -16.57 4.93 6.67
C ALA A 330 -17.14 3.51 6.87
N ALA A 331 -16.51 2.49 6.27
CA ALA A 331 -16.90 1.09 6.49
C ALA A 331 -16.73 0.66 7.95
N ALA A 332 -15.61 1.04 8.59
CA ALA A 332 -15.28 0.67 9.96
C ALA A 332 -16.29 1.22 10.98
N ILE A 333 -16.61 2.52 10.92
CA ILE A 333 -17.57 3.12 11.86
C ILE A 333 -18.99 2.60 11.67
N CYS A 334 -19.37 2.21 10.43
CA CYS A 334 -20.67 1.60 10.17
C CYS A 334 -20.72 0.09 10.50
N THR A 335 -19.59 -0.61 10.43
CA THR A 335 -19.50 -2.04 10.75
C THR A 335 -19.38 -2.27 12.27
N TYR A 336 -18.61 -1.43 12.95
CA TYR A 336 -18.38 -1.49 14.40
C TYR A 336 -18.84 -0.18 15.09
N PRO A 337 -20.15 0.13 15.06
CA PRO A 337 -20.68 1.43 15.48
C PRO A 337 -20.56 1.69 16.99
N ASP A 338 -20.37 0.65 17.78
CA ASP A 338 -20.16 0.76 19.23
C ASP A 338 -18.65 0.84 19.57
N PHE A 339 -17.76 0.62 18.64
CA PHE A 339 -16.31 0.68 18.82
C PHE A 339 -15.74 2.02 18.38
N TYR A 340 -15.88 2.37 17.09
CA TYR A 340 -15.41 3.67 16.56
C TYR A 340 -16.39 4.78 16.94
N LYS A 341 -15.87 5.85 17.59
CA LYS A 341 -16.68 7.01 18.05
C LYS A 341 -16.68 8.16 17.07
N ALA A 342 -15.57 8.32 16.34
CA ALA A 342 -15.43 9.38 15.34
C ALA A 342 -14.66 8.86 14.13
N ALA A 343 -15.12 9.19 12.92
CA ALA A 343 -14.46 8.82 11.68
C ALA A 343 -14.38 10.03 10.74
N VAL A 344 -13.21 10.21 10.10
CA VAL A 344 -13.05 11.18 9.01
C VAL A 344 -12.69 10.41 7.75
N SER A 345 -13.57 10.45 6.77
CA SER A 345 -13.50 9.73 5.52
C SER A 345 -13.31 10.71 4.36
N CYS A 346 -12.11 10.71 3.78
CA CYS A 346 -11.70 11.66 2.74
C CYS A 346 -11.63 10.97 1.38
N SER A 347 -12.28 11.56 0.37
CA SER A 347 -12.27 11.10 -1.03
C SER A 347 -12.43 9.58 -1.17
N GLY A 348 -13.29 8.97 -0.35
CA GLY A 348 -13.46 7.52 -0.26
C GLY A 348 -14.25 6.95 -1.45
N ASN A 349 -13.77 5.86 -2.03
CA ASN A 349 -14.45 5.13 -3.11
C ASN A 349 -15.61 4.28 -2.58
N HIS A 350 -16.61 4.91 -1.96
CA HIS A 350 -17.71 4.27 -1.21
C HIS A 350 -18.58 3.32 -2.01
N ASP A 351 -18.59 3.46 -3.35
CA ASP A 351 -19.30 2.59 -4.26
C ASP A 351 -18.44 2.22 -5.47
N ASN A 352 -17.76 1.08 -5.38
CA ASN A 352 -16.85 0.63 -6.43
C ASN A 352 -17.53 0.20 -7.74
N SER A 353 -18.87 0.26 -7.83
CA SER A 353 -19.60 0.06 -9.10
C SER A 353 -19.40 1.23 -10.08
N ILE A 354 -19.01 2.42 -9.57
CA ILE A 354 -18.72 3.63 -10.35
C ILE A 354 -17.25 4.03 -10.31
N TYR A 355 -16.39 3.19 -9.73
CA TYR A 355 -14.93 3.40 -9.69
C TYR A 355 -14.22 2.76 -10.89
N ASN A 356 -12.89 2.80 -10.91
CA ASN A 356 -12.05 2.13 -11.90
C ASN A 356 -12.36 0.62 -11.93
N ARG A 357 -13.05 0.21 -13.00
CA ARG A 357 -13.54 -1.16 -13.13
C ARG A 357 -12.42 -2.18 -13.18
N GLY A 358 -11.33 -1.90 -13.91
CA GLY A 358 -10.18 -2.81 -14.01
C GLY A 358 -9.54 -3.06 -12.65
N TRP A 359 -9.40 -2.01 -11.82
CA TRP A 359 -8.90 -2.15 -10.46
C TRP A 359 -9.83 -3.02 -9.59
N GLY A 360 -11.13 -2.74 -9.63
CA GLY A 360 -12.11 -3.53 -8.88
C GLY A 360 -12.20 -4.98 -9.37
N GLU A 361 -12.18 -5.23 -10.67
CA GLU A 361 -12.18 -6.58 -11.26
C GLU A 361 -10.93 -7.36 -10.84
N CYS A 362 -9.75 -6.71 -10.77
CA CYS A 362 -8.51 -7.34 -10.35
C CYS A 362 -8.56 -7.79 -8.87
N TYR A 363 -8.84 -6.86 -7.96
CA TYR A 363 -8.68 -7.12 -6.53
C TYR A 363 -9.92 -7.72 -5.84
N ASN A 364 -11.11 -7.56 -6.42
CA ASN A 364 -12.33 -8.19 -5.90
C ASN A 364 -12.79 -9.39 -6.73
N GLY A 365 -12.20 -9.57 -7.90
CA GLY A 365 -12.55 -10.63 -8.84
C GLY A 365 -13.69 -10.27 -9.76
N VAL A 366 -13.65 -10.85 -10.96
CA VAL A 366 -14.69 -10.80 -11.98
C VAL A 366 -15.01 -12.21 -12.42
N ARG A 367 -16.30 -12.51 -12.55
CA ARG A 367 -16.76 -13.81 -13.03
C ARG A 367 -17.14 -13.71 -14.49
N GLU A 368 -16.46 -14.47 -15.34
CA GLU A 368 -16.84 -14.69 -16.73
C GLU A 368 -18.01 -15.68 -16.77
N VAL A 369 -19.08 -15.32 -17.49
CA VAL A 369 -20.28 -16.15 -17.67
C VAL A 369 -20.50 -16.29 -19.14
N GLU A 370 -20.38 -17.52 -19.65
CA GLU A 370 -20.70 -17.85 -21.04
C GLU A 370 -22.22 -17.80 -21.25
N LYS A 371 -22.64 -17.17 -22.33
CA LYS A 371 -24.02 -17.15 -22.81
C LYS A 371 -24.04 -17.65 -24.25
N VAL A 372 -24.96 -18.54 -24.56
CA VAL A 372 -25.25 -18.93 -25.92
C VAL A 372 -26.32 -17.98 -26.46
N VAL A 373 -26.00 -17.23 -27.49
CA VAL A 373 -26.90 -16.31 -28.17
C VAL A 373 -27.20 -16.85 -29.56
N LYS A 374 -28.47 -16.84 -29.96
CA LYS A 374 -28.89 -17.23 -31.32
C LYS A 374 -29.07 -15.97 -32.17
N ASP A 375 -28.47 -15.96 -33.35
CA ASP A 375 -28.72 -14.92 -34.36
C ASP A 375 -30.12 -15.08 -35.01
N SER A 376 -30.50 -14.15 -35.85
CA SER A 376 -31.78 -14.17 -36.59
C SER A 376 -31.97 -15.37 -37.52
N LEU A 377 -30.87 -16.11 -37.79
CA LEU A 377 -30.85 -17.30 -38.65
C LEU A 377 -30.83 -18.59 -37.82
N GLY A 378 -30.81 -18.46 -36.48
CA GLY A 378 -30.76 -19.59 -35.55
C GLY A 378 -29.37 -20.15 -35.29
N ASN A 379 -28.30 -19.53 -35.79
CA ASN A 379 -26.94 -19.95 -35.49
C ASN A 379 -26.56 -19.56 -34.07
N GLU A 380 -25.97 -20.51 -33.35
CA GLU A 380 -25.51 -20.30 -31.97
C GLU A 380 -24.11 -19.68 -31.97
N THR A 381 -23.96 -18.58 -31.24
CA THR A 381 -22.68 -17.95 -30.95
C THR A 381 -22.47 -17.86 -29.43
N LYS A 382 -21.23 -17.97 -28.99
CA LYS A 382 -20.88 -17.81 -27.59
C LYS A 382 -20.54 -16.35 -27.32
N GLU A 383 -21.25 -15.75 -26.39
CA GLU A 383 -20.93 -14.44 -25.86
C GLU A 383 -20.52 -14.58 -24.40
N TYR A 384 -19.65 -13.69 -23.93
CA TYR A 384 -19.16 -13.67 -22.57
C TYR A 384 -19.63 -12.42 -21.84
N GLU A 385 -20.33 -12.61 -20.72
CA GLU A 385 -20.70 -11.56 -19.80
C GLU A 385 -19.77 -11.58 -18.58
N TYR A 386 -19.28 -10.41 -18.17
CA TYR A 386 -18.39 -10.25 -17.03
C TYR A 386 -19.15 -9.65 -15.85
N LYS A 387 -19.40 -10.46 -14.80
CA LYS A 387 -20.12 -10.07 -13.60
C LYS A 387 -19.14 -9.66 -12.50
N PHE A 388 -19.33 -8.46 -12.02
CA PHE A 388 -18.49 -7.83 -11.00
C PHE A 388 -19.37 -7.13 -9.96
N ARG A 389 -19.06 -7.29 -8.68
CA ARG A 389 -19.73 -6.60 -7.58
C ARG A 389 -18.80 -6.45 -6.39
N VAL A 390 -18.60 -5.23 -5.91
CA VAL A 390 -18.02 -4.90 -4.61
C VAL A 390 -19.13 -4.39 -3.70
N LYS A 391 -19.15 -4.81 -2.43
CA LYS A 391 -20.06 -4.26 -1.43
C LYS A 391 -19.80 -2.76 -1.26
N SER A 392 -20.85 -1.93 -1.27
CA SER A 392 -20.73 -0.48 -1.06
C SER A 392 -20.87 -0.11 0.42
N ASN A 393 -20.37 1.05 0.81
CA ASN A 393 -20.59 1.59 2.15
C ASN A 393 -22.06 2.02 2.37
N ALA A 394 -22.76 2.40 1.31
CA ALA A 394 -24.18 2.74 1.36
C ALA A 394 -25.04 1.60 1.94
N GLU A 395 -24.66 0.33 1.68
CA GLU A 395 -25.39 -0.85 2.20
C GLU A 395 -25.42 -0.92 3.74
N ILE A 396 -24.43 -0.29 4.42
CA ILE A 396 -24.28 -0.34 5.87
C ILE A 396 -24.44 1.04 6.55
N ALA A 397 -24.74 2.09 5.79
CA ALA A 397 -24.90 3.46 6.30
C ALA A 397 -25.91 3.55 7.47
N LYS A 398 -26.99 2.76 7.44
CA LYS A 398 -28.02 2.70 8.49
C LYS A 398 -27.48 2.32 9.88
N ASN A 399 -26.32 1.68 9.96
CA ASN A 399 -25.74 1.23 11.21
C ASN A 399 -24.93 2.34 11.95
N LEU A 400 -24.70 3.49 11.33
CA LEU A 400 -23.94 4.58 11.94
C LEU A 400 -24.52 4.99 13.29
N LYS A 401 -23.69 5.03 14.34
CA LYS A 401 -24.02 5.54 15.68
C LYS A 401 -23.05 6.66 16.13
N GLY A 402 -21.80 6.59 15.75
CA GLY A 402 -20.76 7.57 16.06
C GLY A 402 -20.82 8.79 15.12
N HIS A 403 -19.81 9.63 15.22
CA HIS A 403 -19.69 10.86 14.42
C HIS A 403 -18.88 10.59 13.15
N LEU A 404 -19.44 10.92 11.99
CA LEU A 404 -18.80 10.74 10.69
C LEU A 404 -18.68 12.09 9.98
N MET A 405 -17.47 12.41 9.49
CA MET A 405 -17.25 13.51 8.57
C MET A 405 -16.82 12.95 7.21
N LEU A 406 -17.60 13.28 6.18
CA LEU A 406 -17.30 12.96 4.77
C LEU A 406 -16.63 14.18 4.13
N VAL A 407 -15.53 13.97 3.41
CA VAL A 407 -14.80 15.05 2.71
C VAL A 407 -14.54 14.64 1.27
N THR A 408 -14.68 15.58 0.32
CA THR A 408 -14.36 15.34 -1.10
C THR A 408 -13.95 16.64 -1.79
N GLY A 409 -13.07 16.56 -2.79
CA GLY A 409 -12.87 17.63 -3.75
C GLY A 409 -13.93 17.57 -4.85
N ASP A 410 -14.46 18.70 -5.29
CA ASP A 410 -15.56 18.74 -6.27
C ASP A 410 -15.13 18.40 -7.71
N ILE A 411 -13.83 18.51 -8.02
CA ILE A 411 -13.26 18.16 -9.33
C ILE A 411 -12.34 16.92 -9.27
N ASP A 412 -12.52 16.06 -8.26
CA ASP A 412 -11.76 14.82 -8.14
C ASP A 412 -12.03 13.90 -9.34
N LYS A 413 -10.97 13.66 -10.14
CA LYS A 413 -11.00 12.80 -11.33
C LYS A 413 -10.62 11.36 -11.03
N ASN A 414 -10.04 11.08 -9.86
CA ASN A 414 -9.67 9.73 -9.44
C ASN A 414 -10.86 9.07 -8.74
N VAL A 415 -11.29 9.61 -7.61
CA VAL A 415 -12.49 9.16 -6.90
C VAL A 415 -13.56 10.24 -7.06
N ASN A 416 -14.39 10.09 -8.09
CA ASN A 416 -15.41 11.07 -8.40
C ASN A 416 -16.27 11.42 -7.17
N PRO A 417 -16.59 12.71 -6.89
CA PRO A 417 -17.38 13.12 -5.73
C PRO A 417 -18.73 12.39 -5.61
N ALA A 418 -19.25 11.81 -6.69
CA ALA A 418 -20.44 10.97 -6.65
C ALA A 418 -20.35 9.79 -5.67
N HIS A 419 -19.15 9.30 -5.36
CA HIS A 419 -18.96 8.28 -4.31
C HIS A 419 -19.39 8.81 -2.94
N THR A 420 -18.93 10.02 -2.60
CA THR A 420 -19.28 10.68 -1.34
C THR A 420 -20.76 11.05 -1.32
N TYR A 421 -21.32 11.54 -2.42
CA TYR A 421 -22.75 11.86 -2.52
C TYR A 421 -23.66 10.64 -2.37
N ARG A 422 -23.30 9.49 -2.93
CA ARG A 422 -24.04 8.22 -2.73
C ARG A 422 -24.01 7.77 -1.27
N MET A 423 -22.87 7.92 -0.59
CA MET A 423 -22.78 7.63 0.85
C MET A 423 -23.65 8.59 1.66
N ALA A 424 -23.57 9.90 1.37
CA ALA A 424 -24.39 10.94 2.02
C ALA A 424 -25.90 10.66 1.80
N GLN A 425 -26.31 10.33 0.58
CA GLN A 425 -27.69 9.95 0.28
C GLN A 425 -28.17 8.79 1.16
N ALA A 426 -27.38 7.71 1.26
CA ALA A 426 -27.75 6.56 2.08
C ALA A 426 -27.84 6.90 3.58
N LEU A 427 -26.99 7.79 4.08
CA LEU A 427 -27.08 8.29 5.45
C LEU A 427 -28.34 9.12 5.69
N ILE A 428 -28.70 10.01 4.77
CA ILE A 428 -29.92 10.83 4.83
C ILE A 428 -31.17 9.93 4.83
N GLU A 429 -31.22 8.96 3.90
CA GLU A 429 -32.33 8.00 3.80
C GLU A 429 -32.48 7.16 5.08
N ALA A 430 -31.35 6.89 5.75
CA ALA A 430 -31.33 6.16 7.03
C ALA A 430 -31.58 7.06 8.26
N GLY A 431 -31.81 8.36 8.08
CA GLY A 431 -32.03 9.33 9.17
C GLY A 431 -30.79 9.50 10.05
N LYS A 432 -29.57 9.41 9.50
CA LYS A 432 -28.31 9.55 10.23
C LYS A 432 -27.77 10.97 10.12
N ASP A 433 -27.25 11.48 11.24
CA ASP A 433 -26.55 12.74 11.28
C ASP A 433 -25.05 12.55 10.95
N PHE A 434 -24.48 13.47 10.15
CA PHE A 434 -23.08 13.43 9.72
C PHE A 434 -22.61 14.82 9.26
N ASP A 435 -21.31 15.08 9.37
CA ASP A 435 -20.67 16.26 8.80
C ASP A 435 -20.25 16.00 7.35
N MET A 436 -20.34 17.03 6.51
CA MET A 436 -19.85 16.95 5.13
C MET A 436 -19.08 18.19 4.74
N LEU A 437 -17.91 18.00 4.09
CA LEU A 437 -17.10 19.07 3.52
C LEU A 437 -16.85 18.78 2.04
N VAL A 438 -17.38 19.62 1.17
CA VAL A 438 -16.99 19.65 -0.24
C VAL A 438 -15.99 20.80 -0.41
N ILE A 439 -14.83 20.52 -0.99
CA ILE A 439 -13.77 21.52 -1.20
C ILE A 439 -13.79 21.95 -2.66
N PRO A 440 -14.27 23.18 -2.96
CA PRO A 440 -14.38 23.68 -4.33
C PRO A 440 -13.01 23.82 -5.00
N GLY A 441 -12.91 23.42 -6.26
CA GLY A 441 -11.69 23.47 -7.05
C GLY A 441 -10.62 22.44 -6.66
N ALA A 442 -10.88 21.58 -5.70
CA ALA A 442 -9.94 20.55 -5.27
C ALA A 442 -10.13 19.23 -6.03
N GLY A 443 -8.99 18.59 -6.37
CA GLY A 443 -8.94 17.24 -6.95
C GLY A 443 -8.89 16.15 -5.87
N HIS A 444 -8.20 15.05 -6.17
CA HIS A 444 -8.06 13.91 -5.24
C HIS A 444 -7.25 14.27 -3.98
N GLY A 445 -6.22 15.11 -4.10
CA GLY A 445 -5.59 15.83 -2.99
C GLY A 445 -6.16 17.24 -2.93
N TYR A 446 -6.14 17.88 -1.75
CA TYR A 446 -6.83 19.16 -1.55
C TYR A 446 -5.94 20.37 -1.83
N GLY A 447 -4.64 20.18 -2.07
CA GLY A 447 -3.69 21.21 -2.52
C GLY A 447 -3.65 22.41 -1.59
N SER A 448 -3.95 23.61 -2.10
CA SER A 448 -3.95 24.83 -1.28
C SER A 448 -4.98 24.84 -0.14
N ALA A 449 -5.95 23.93 -0.15
CA ALA A 449 -6.94 23.78 0.91
C ALA A 449 -6.56 22.72 1.98
N ASP A 450 -5.41 22.06 1.84
CA ASP A 450 -4.97 21.02 2.80
C ASP A 450 -4.92 21.55 4.24
N GLU A 451 -4.36 22.73 4.45
CA GLU A 451 -4.28 23.34 5.79
C GLU A 451 -5.67 23.61 6.39
N TYR A 452 -6.62 24.11 5.58
CA TYR A 452 -8.00 24.32 6.03
C TYR A 452 -8.67 23.00 6.40
N PHE A 453 -8.52 22.00 5.54
CA PHE A 453 -9.05 20.65 5.77
C PHE A 453 -8.48 20.03 7.06
N GLU A 454 -7.17 20.08 7.24
CA GLU A 454 -6.51 19.53 8.42
C GLU A 454 -7.02 20.17 9.72
N LYS A 455 -7.11 21.51 9.76
CA LYS A 455 -7.68 22.22 10.91
C LYS A 455 -9.11 21.78 11.20
N LYS A 456 -9.92 21.53 10.16
CA LYS A 456 -11.29 21.04 10.32
C LYS A 456 -11.33 19.62 10.87
N MET A 457 -10.48 18.73 10.36
CA MET A 457 -10.32 17.37 10.86
C MET A 457 -9.87 17.34 12.32
N TYR A 458 -8.90 18.15 12.69
CA TYR A 458 -8.40 18.21 14.07
C TYR A 458 -9.49 18.69 15.04
N ARG A 459 -10.24 19.74 14.68
CA ARG A 459 -11.40 20.21 15.46
C ARG A 459 -12.47 19.14 15.61
N PHE A 460 -12.73 18.37 14.56
CA PHE A 460 -13.69 17.28 14.59
C PHE A 460 -13.29 16.21 15.60
N PHE A 461 -12.05 15.72 15.55
CA PHE A 461 -11.56 14.74 16.52
C PHE A 461 -11.48 15.31 17.94
N ALA A 462 -11.01 16.55 18.13
CA ALA A 462 -10.97 17.21 19.43
C ALA A 462 -12.36 17.31 20.06
N LYS A 463 -13.35 17.75 19.29
CA LYS A 463 -14.74 17.84 19.74
C LYS A 463 -15.28 16.48 20.19
N HIS A 464 -15.13 15.45 19.36
CA HIS A 464 -15.82 14.19 19.56
C HIS A 464 -15.07 13.17 20.42
N LEU A 465 -13.74 13.29 20.57
CA LEU A 465 -12.94 12.37 21.35
C LEU A 465 -12.36 13.00 22.63
N LEU A 466 -11.98 14.29 22.62
CA LEU A 466 -11.48 15.00 23.79
C LEU A 466 -12.59 15.76 24.53
N GLY A 467 -13.73 16.05 23.86
CA GLY A 467 -14.78 16.93 24.40
C GLY A 467 -14.39 18.41 24.34
N ASP A 468 -13.39 18.77 23.53
CA ASP A 468 -12.94 20.14 23.38
C ASP A 468 -13.75 20.85 22.27
N THR A 469 -14.54 21.84 22.67
CA THR A 469 -15.42 22.61 21.78
C THR A 469 -14.92 24.01 21.48
N ARG A 470 -13.72 24.37 21.96
CA ARG A 470 -13.16 25.72 21.76
C ARG A 470 -12.86 25.95 20.27
N ALA A 471 -13.61 26.87 19.67
CA ALA A 471 -13.57 27.10 18.22
C ALA A 471 -12.24 27.68 17.72
N ASP A 472 -11.51 28.43 18.57
CA ASP A 472 -10.35 29.22 18.15
C ASP A 472 -9.00 28.67 18.56
N TYR A 473 -8.98 27.51 19.22
CA TYR A 473 -7.74 26.91 19.74
C TYR A 473 -6.66 26.68 18.67
N TRP A 474 -7.04 26.58 17.41
CA TRP A 474 -6.16 26.27 16.29
C TRP A 474 -5.87 27.49 15.38
N GLY A 475 -6.51 28.61 15.64
CA GLY A 475 -6.32 29.87 14.88
C GLY A 475 -4.98 30.55 15.17
N ASP A 476 -4.44 30.34 16.36
CA ASP A 476 -3.27 31.10 16.85
C ASP A 476 -1.92 30.39 16.56
N ILE A 477 -1.90 29.12 16.22
CA ILE A 477 -0.64 28.38 15.92
C ILE A 477 0.06 28.95 14.68
N ASN A 478 -0.63 29.61 13.76
CA ASN A 478 -0.06 30.14 12.51
C ASN A 478 0.00 31.68 12.45
N ARG A 479 -0.26 32.41 13.54
CA ARG A 479 -0.07 33.88 13.56
C ARG A 479 1.35 34.35 13.86
N SER A 480 2.28 33.37 14.09
CA SER A 480 3.71 33.68 14.23
C SER A 480 4.46 33.35 12.92
N LYS A 481 4.12 34.06 11.84
CA LYS A 481 4.96 34.25 10.68
C LYS A 481 5.14 35.73 10.45
#